data_4d0671d1a185c4ff864eedc3fc705303
#
_entry.id   4d0671d1a185c4ff864eedc3fc705303
#
_cell.length_a   1.000
_cell.length_b   1.000
_cell.length_c   1.000
_cell.angle_alpha   90.00
_cell.angle_beta   90.00
_cell.angle_gamma   90.00
#
_symmetry.space_group_name_H-M   'P 1'
#
loop_
_entity.id
_entity.type
_entity.pdbx_description
1 polymer ?
#
loop_
_entity_poly.entity_id
_entity_poly.type
_entity_poly.pdbx_seq_one_letter_code
_entity_poly.pdbx_strand_id
1 'polypeptide(L)'
;MKGKIFVDTNILIYAHDLDAGLRHDIAASAVEELWENENGVMSTQVLQEFYVNVTKKISKPLSQARARGIIENYLSWHIEVNEPDTVLLASEIEERHVLSFRDALVIAAACRAKVDKILTDQTNPKSMTISN
;
A
#
# COMPACT_ATOMS: atom_id res chain seq x y z
N MET A 1 0.01 -22.10 -4.27
CA MET A 1 0.73 -20.86 -3.98
C MET A 1 -0.21 -19.67 -4.10
N LYS A 2 -0.21 -18.77 -3.13
CA LYS A 2 -1.08 -17.60 -3.19
C LYS A 2 -0.47 -16.54 -4.13
N GLY A 3 -1.33 -15.88 -4.89
CA GLY A 3 -0.90 -14.77 -5.72
C GLY A 3 -0.47 -13.58 -4.90
N LYS A 4 0.35 -12.72 -5.48
CA LYS A 4 0.84 -11.51 -4.82
C LYS A 4 -0.25 -10.44 -4.76
N ILE A 5 -0.34 -9.74 -3.64
CA ILE A 5 -1.33 -8.69 -3.44
C ILE A 5 -0.62 -7.42 -2.99
N PHE A 6 -0.80 -6.36 -3.77
CA PHE A 6 -0.24 -5.05 -3.44
C PHE A 6 -1.18 -4.33 -2.48
N VAL A 7 -0.62 -3.75 -1.42
CA VAL A 7 -1.41 -3.03 -0.42
C VAL A 7 -1.22 -1.53 -0.63
N ASP A 8 -2.33 -0.82 -0.90
CA ASP A 8 -2.30 0.64 -1.02
C ASP A 8 -2.17 1.28 0.37
N THR A 9 -1.71 2.52 0.38
CA THR A 9 -1.36 3.24 1.60
C THR A 9 -2.47 3.26 2.64
N ASN A 10 -3.71 3.56 2.23
CA ASN A 10 -4.81 3.71 3.19
C ASN A 10 -5.10 2.43 3.95
N ILE A 11 -4.98 1.29 3.30
CA ILE A 11 -5.17 0.01 3.98
C ILE A 11 -4.12 -0.16 5.08
N LEU A 12 -2.87 0.16 4.75
CA LEU A 12 -1.79 0.03 5.73
C LEU A 12 -1.99 0.99 6.90
N ILE A 13 -2.40 2.23 6.62
CA ILE A 13 -2.67 3.21 7.67
C ILE A 13 -3.77 2.69 8.59
N TYR A 14 -4.90 2.24 8.05
CA TYR A 14 -6.00 1.72 8.87
C TYR A 14 -5.58 0.51 9.69
N ALA A 15 -4.72 -0.34 9.15
CA ALA A 15 -4.24 -1.52 9.87
C ALA A 15 -3.48 -1.14 11.15
N HIS A 16 -2.95 0.08 11.22
CA HIS A 16 -2.16 0.56 12.36
C HIS A 16 -2.81 1.72 13.10
N ASP A 17 -4.00 2.16 12.69
CA ASP A 17 -4.72 3.25 13.34
C ASP A 17 -5.84 2.65 14.20
N LEU A 18 -5.57 2.50 15.50
CA LEU A 18 -6.51 1.87 16.43
C LEU A 18 -7.82 2.65 16.58
N ASP A 19 -7.84 3.92 16.21
CA ASP A 19 -9.03 4.76 16.28
C ASP A 19 -9.85 4.76 14.99
N ALA A 20 -9.45 3.98 13.99
CA ALA A 20 -10.17 3.92 12.72
C ALA A 20 -11.43 3.04 12.76
N GLY A 21 -11.75 2.45 13.90
CA GLY A 21 -12.98 1.69 14.07
C GLY A 21 -13.03 0.45 13.20
N LEU A 22 -14.15 0.28 12.50
CA LEU A 22 -14.35 -0.91 11.65
C LEU A 22 -13.30 -0.99 10.54
N ARG A 23 -12.85 0.15 10.02
CA ARG A 23 -11.81 0.17 8.99
C ARG A 23 -10.51 -0.44 9.52
N HIS A 24 -10.18 -0.17 10.80
CA HIS A 24 -9.03 -0.80 11.41
C HIS A 24 -9.19 -2.32 11.45
N ASP A 25 -10.34 -2.80 11.91
CA ASP A 25 -10.57 -4.24 12.06
C ASP A 25 -10.45 -4.96 10.71
N ILE A 26 -11.05 -4.40 9.68
CA ILE A 26 -11.01 -5.00 8.33
C ILE A 26 -9.59 -4.97 7.77
N ALA A 27 -8.93 -3.83 7.86
CA ALA A 27 -7.58 -3.67 7.30
C ALA A 27 -6.56 -4.52 8.06
N ALA A 28 -6.65 -4.54 9.39
CA ALA A 28 -5.72 -5.34 10.20
C ALA A 28 -5.86 -6.83 9.90
N SER A 29 -7.10 -7.30 9.73
CA SER A 29 -7.34 -8.70 9.38
C SER A 29 -6.76 -9.04 8.00
N ALA A 30 -6.96 -8.14 7.03
CA ALA A 30 -6.44 -8.36 5.67
C ALA A 30 -4.91 -8.39 5.67
N VAL A 31 -4.27 -7.47 6.38
CA VAL A 31 -2.81 -7.41 6.45
C VAL A 31 -2.25 -8.64 7.18
N GLU A 32 -2.92 -9.07 8.25
CA GLU A 32 -2.50 -10.27 8.98
C GLU A 32 -2.49 -11.50 8.06
N GLU A 33 -3.51 -11.63 7.23
CA GLU A 33 -3.59 -12.73 6.27
C GLU A 33 -2.43 -12.68 5.27
N LEU A 34 -2.05 -11.48 4.83
CA LEU A 34 -0.90 -11.32 3.94
C LEU A 34 0.41 -11.69 4.62
N TRP A 35 0.54 -11.39 5.91
CA TRP A 35 1.69 -11.85 6.69
C TRP A 35 1.76 -13.37 6.73
N GLU A 36 0.63 -14.01 7.01
CA GLU A 36 0.58 -15.47 7.12
C GLU A 36 0.89 -16.15 5.78
N ASN A 37 0.37 -15.60 4.70
CA ASN A 37 0.55 -16.17 3.35
C ASN A 37 1.85 -15.73 2.68
N GLU A 38 2.56 -14.79 3.28
CA GLU A 38 3.83 -14.25 2.73
C GLU A 38 3.68 -13.77 1.29
N ASN A 39 2.56 -13.13 0.99
CA ASN A 39 2.26 -12.67 -0.36
C ASN A 39 1.94 -11.18 -0.46
N GLY A 40 2.21 -10.41 0.58
CA GLY A 40 1.99 -8.97 0.56
C GLY A 40 3.10 -8.24 -0.17
N VAL A 41 2.73 -7.21 -0.90
CA VAL A 41 3.65 -6.36 -1.67
C VAL A 41 3.27 -4.91 -1.41
N MET A 42 4.24 -4.04 -1.35
CA MET A 42 4.01 -2.60 -1.32
C MET A 42 5.18 -1.91 -2.01
N SER A 43 5.13 -0.59 -2.12
CA SER A 43 6.20 0.17 -2.76
C SER A 43 6.83 1.14 -1.79
N THR A 44 7.95 1.73 -2.19
CA THR A 44 8.59 2.79 -1.42
C THR A 44 7.66 3.98 -1.22
N GLN A 45 6.81 4.30 -2.21
CA GLN A 45 5.81 5.35 -2.06
C GLN A 45 4.85 5.05 -0.89
N VAL A 46 4.38 3.81 -0.80
CA VAL A 46 3.46 3.41 0.28
C VAL A 46 4.13 3.58 1.63
N LEU A 47 5.39 3.18 1.76
CA LEU A 47 6.12 3.34 3.00
C LEU A 47 6.28 4.82 3.38
N GLN A 48 6.58 5.67 2.41
CA GLN A 48 6.74 7.10 2.63
C GLN A 48 5.43 7.74 3.10
N GLU A 49 4.34 7.45 2.40
CA GLU A 49 3.03 7.98 2.76
C GLU A 49 2.55 7.45 4.11
N PHE A 50 2.78 6.17 4.37
CA PHE A 50 2.45 5.57 5.66
C PHE A 50 3.15 6.32 6.80
N TYR A 51 4.46 6.52 6.67
CA TYR A 51 5.23 7.20 7.71
C TYR A 51 4.67 8.60 8.02
N VAL A 52 4.43 9.39 6.99
CA VAL A 52 3.92 10.75 7.18
C VAL A 52 2.54 10.73 7.85
N ASN A 53 1.67 9.84 7.40
CA ASN A 53 0.30 9.80 7.93
C ASN A 53 0.25 9.31 9.38
N VAL A 54 0.95 8.24 9.72
CA VAL A 54 0.86 7.71 11.08
C VAL A 54 1.58 8.57 12.11
N THR A 55 2.57 9.37 11.68
CA THR A 55 3.27 10.26 12.61
C THR A 55 2.63 11.62 12.72
N LYS A 56 1.76 12.03 11.77
CA LYS A 56 1.25 13.42 11.73
C LYS A 56 -0.25 13.55 11.53
N LYS A 57 -0.92 12.61 10.89
CA LYS A 57 -2.30 12.84 10.44
C LYS A 57 -3.37 11.99 11.11
N ILE A 58 -3.04 10.87 11.70
CA ILE A 58 -4.05 10.07 12.40
C ILE A 58 -4.38 10.73 13.75
N SER A 59 -5.51 10.35 14.36
CA SER A 59 -6.00 11.03 15.56
C SER A 59 -5.06 10.88 16.76
N LYS A 60 -4.34 9.77 16.85
CA LYS A 60 -3.32 9.56 17.89
C LYS A 60 -2.01 9.21 17.22
N PRO A 61 -1.24 10.22 16.80
CA PRO A 61 -0.02 9.98 16.04
C PRO A 61 0.98 9.10 16.79
N LEU A 62 1.66 8.26 16.03
CA LEU A 62 2.74 7.45 16.56
C LEU A 62 4.02 8.29 16.64
N SER A 63 4.91 7.92 17.56
CA SER A 63 6.23 8.53 17.58
C SER A 63 7.00 8.13 16.31
N GLN A 64 7.99 8.92 15.96
CA GLN A 64 8.83 8.61 14.81
C GLN A 64 9.53 7.25 14.99
N ALA A 65 10.02 6.97 16.19
CA ALA A 65 10.70 5.71 16.48
C ALA A 65 9.77 4.51 16.32
N ARG A 66 8.51 4.66 16.76
CA ARG A 66 7.53 3.59 16.65
C ARG A 66 7.16 3.33 15.19
N ALA A 67 6.92 4.40 14.42
CA ALA A 67 6.63 4.27 13.00
C ALA A 67 7.79 3.61 12.25
N ARG A 68 9.01 4.00 12.59
CA ARG A 68 10.21 3.41 11.99
C ARG A 68 10.30 1.91 12.28
N GLY A 69 9.98 1.51 13.51
CA GLY A 69 9.99 0.10 13.88
C GLY A 69 8.98 -0.72 13.11
N ILE A 70 7.80 -0.16 12.87
CA ILE A 70 6.77 -0.84 12.08
C ILE A 70 7.25 -1.02 10.65
N ILE A 71 7.83 0.03 10.05
CA ILE A 71 8.37 -0.05 8.69
C ILE A 71 9.47 -1.11 8.61
N GLU A 72 10.35 -1.17 9.60
CA GLU A 72 11.40 -2.19 9.63
C GLU A 72 10.82 -3.60 9.54
N ASN A 73 9.71 -3.84 10.23
CA ASN A 73 9.06 -5.15 10.16
C ASN A 73 8.56 -5.46 8.75
N TYR A 74 8.04 -4.46 8.03
CA TYR A 74 7.53 -4.65 6.67
C TYR A 74 8.63 -4.86 5.63
N LEU A 75 9.89 -4.61 5.98
CA LEU A 75 10.96 -4.81 5.00
C LEU A 75 11.16 -6.29 4.62
N SER A 76 10.53 -7.20 5.35
CA SER A 76 10.53 -8.61 4.95
C SER A 76 9.53 -8.90 3.81
N TRP A 77 8.61 -7.96 3.53
CA TRP A 77 7.71 -8.08 2.38
C TRP A 77 8.46 -7.73 1.10
N HIS A 78 7.85 -8.03 -0.04
CA HIS A 78 8.35 -7.54 -1.32
C HIS A 78 8.09 -6.02 -1.37
N ILE A 79 9.14 -5.23 -1.31
CA ILE A 79 9.05 -3.78 -1.42
C ILE A 79 9.53 -3.37 -2.80
N GLU A 80 8.60 -2.92 -3.63
CA GLU A 80 8.94 -2.46 -4.96
C GLU A 80 9.52 -1.05 -4.87
N VAL A 81 10.73 -0.88 -5.38
CA VAL A 81 11.40 0.42 -5.40
C VAL A 81 10.95 1.19 -6.63
N ASN A 82 10.45 2.43 -6.42
CA ASN A 82 10.04 3.26 -7.56
C ASN A 82 11.28 3.82 -8.25
N GLU A 83 11.60 3.23 -9.39
CA GLU A 83 12.71 3.63 -10.24
C GLU A 83 12.27 4.76 -11.18
N PRO A 84 13.20 5.45 -11.84
CA PRO A 84 12.82 6.44 -12.86
C PRO A 84 11.84 5.89 -13.90
N ASP A 85 12.03 4.65 -14.34
CA ASP A 85 11.13 4.03 -15.30
C ASP A 85 9.72 3.86 -14.74
N THR A 86 9.59 3.66 -13.43
CA THR A 86 8.28 3.58 -12.78
C THR A 86 7.54 4.91 -12.90
N VAL A 87 8.27 6.01 -12.75
CA VAL A 87 7.70 7.36 -12.87
C VAL A 87 7.20 7.61 -14.29
N LEU A 88 7.97 7.20 -15.29
CA LEU A 88 7.58 7.35 -16.69
C LEU A 88 6.33 6.51 -16.99
N LEU A 89 6.29 5.28 -16.51
CA LEU A 89 5.12 4.42 -16.68
C LEU A 89 3.88 5.04 -16.02
N ALA A 90 4.04 5.59 -14.81
CA ALA A 90 2.94 6.24 -14.10
C ALA A 90 2.40 7.42 -14.90
N SER A 91 3.27 8.21 -15.54
CA SER A 91 2.86 9.32 -16.38
C SER A 91 1.99 8.85 -17.55
N GLU A 92 2.38 7.75 -18.18
CA GLU A 92 1.58 7.17 -19.26
C GLU A 92 0.22 6.67 -18.79
N ILE A 93 0.19 6.03 -17.61
CA ILE A 93 -1.06 5.54 -17.02
C ILE A 93 -1.99 6.71 -16.68
N GLU A 94 -1.44 7.77 -16.10
CA GLU A 94 -2.20 8.98 -15.78
C GLU A 94 -2.87 9.55 -17.02
N GLU A 95 -2.12 9.63 -18.11
CA GLU A 95 -2.63 10.17 -19.37
C GLU A 95 -3.77 9.35 -19.94
N ARG A 96 -3.65 8.02 -19.87
CA ARG A 96 -4.63 7.11 -20.47
C ARG A 96 -5.91 6.92 -19.65
N HIS A 97 -5.84 7.06 -18.34
CA HIS A 97 -6.90 6.57 -17.46
C HIS A 97 -7.53 7.61 -16.55
N VAL A 98 -7.31 8.86 -16.75
CA VAL A 98 -7.90 9.94 -15.92
C VAL A 98 -7.77 9.62 -14.42
N LEU A 99 -6.55 9.43 -13.99
CA LEU A 99 -6.21 9.16 -12.60
C LEU A 99 -5.30 10.27 -12.08
N SER A 100 -5.24 10.44 -10.76
CA SER A 100 -4.20 11.28 -10.18
C SER A 100 -2.84 10.62 -10.43
N PHE A 101 -1.78 11.41 -10.48
CA PHE A 101 -0.43 10.85 -10.63
C PHE A 101 -0.10 9.91 -9.46
N ARG A 102 -0.53 10.28 -8.26
CA ARG A 102 -0.31 9.45 -7.08
C ARG A 102 -0.90 8.04 -7.28
N ASP A 103 -2.12 7.96 -7.77
CA ASP A 103 -2.78 6.67 -8.00
C ASP A 103 -2.14 5.92 -9.17
N ALA A 104 -1.75 6.66 -10.21
CA ALA A 104 -1.05 6.06 -11.35
C ALA A 104 0.29 5.45 -10.91
N LEU A 105 0.98 6.10 -9.98
CA LEU A 105 2.25 5.60 -9.47
C LEU A 105 2.07 4.30 -8.68
N VAL A 106 0.98 4.19 -7.92
CA VAL A 106 0.63 2.94 -7.23
C VAL A 106 0.44 1.81 -8.25
N ILE A 107 -0.33 2.09 -9.30
CA ILE A 107 -0.58 1.09 -10.34
C ILE A 107 0.70 0.70 -11.06
N ALA A 108 1.55 1.69 -11.38
CA ALA A 108 2.82 1.41 -12.04
C ALA A 108 3.71 0.50 -11.20
N ALA A 109 3.82 0.78 -9.90
CA ALA A 109 4.61 -0.06 -9.00
C ALA A 109 4.05 -1.47 -8.91
N ALA A 110 2.73 -1.60 -8.81
CA ALA A 110 2.06 -2.89 -8.75
C ALA A 110 2.30 -3.70 -10.02
N CYS A 111 2.24 -3.05 -11.18
CA CYS A 111 2.53 -3.72 -12.46
C CYS A 111 3.97 -4.20 -12.52
N ARG A 112 4.92 -3.39 -12.10
CA ARG A 112 6.32 -3.77 -12.11
C ARG A 112 6.62 -4.90 -11.13
N ALA A 113 5.90 -4.96 -10.02
CA ALA A 113 6.03 -6.04 -9.05
C ALA A 113 5.29 -7.31 -9.47
N LYS A 114 4.53 -7.24 -10.57
CA LYS A 114 3.78 -8.37 -11.13
C LYS A 114 2.81 -8.98 -10.13
N VAL A 115 2.03 -8.11 -9.49
CA VAL A 115 1.01 -8.57 -8.54
C VAL A 115 -0.26 -8.99 -9.26
N ASP A 116 -1.07 -9.78 -8.58
CA ASP A 116 -2.36 -10.23 -9.12
C ASP A 116 -3.49 -9.27 -8.79
N LYS A 117 -3.39 -8.57 -7.65
CA LYS A 117 -4.43 -7.67 -7.17
C LYS A 117 -3.85 -6.50 -6.43
N ILE A 118 -4.61 -5.41 -6.38
CA ILE A 118 -4.33 -4.27 -5.49
C ILE A 118 -5.45 -4.21 -4.47
N LEU A 119 -5.09 -4.22 -3.20
CA LEU A 119 -6.03 -4.04 -2.10
C LEU A 119 -6.09 -2.54 -1.81
N THR A 120 -7.24 -1.93 -2.04
CA THR A 120 -7.42 -0.49 -1.95
C THR A 120 -8.66 -0.14 -1.15
N ASP A 121 -8.69 1.09 -0.64
CA ASP A 121 -9.75 1.63 0.20
C ASP A 121 -10.77 2.45 -0.60
N GLN A 122 -10.87 2.29 -1.88
CA GLN A 122 -11.86 3.02 -2.67
C GLN A 122 -13.24 2.89 -2.00
N THR A 123 -14.26 3.52 -2.46
CA THR A 123 -15.58 3.56 -1.80
C THR A 123 -15.95 2.31 -1.01
N ASN A 124 -15.53 1.15 -1.46
CA ASN A 124 -15.64 -0.09 -0.71
C ASN A 124 -14.28 -0.74 -0.69
N PRO A 125 -13.83 -1.27 0.47
CA PRO A 125 -12.60 -2.05 0.49
C PRO A 125 -12.77 -3.18 -0.51
N LYS A 126 -11.95 -3.17 -1.54
CA LYS A 126 -12.00 -4.21 -2.55
C LYS A 126 -10.66 -4.29 -3.23
N SER A 127 -10.43 -5.42 -3.87
CA SER A 127 -9.22 -5.60 -4.64
C SER A 127 -9.50 -5.29 -6.10
N MET A 128 -8.46 -4.80 -6.78
CA MET A 128 -8.51 -4.52 -8.21
C MET A 128 -7.55 -5.48 -8.89
N THR A 129 -8.06 -6.23 -9.87
CA THR A 129 -7.21 -7.14 -10.62
C THR A 129 -6.42 -6.35 -11.66
N ILE A 130 -5.14 -6.64 -11.76
CA ILE A 130 -4.27 -6.02 -12.75
C ILE A 130 -4.06 -6.99 -13.90
N SER A 131 -4.36 -6.53 -15.11
CA SER A 131 -4.12 -7.31 -16.31
C SER A 131 -2.74 -6.95 -16.86
N ASN A 132 -1.98 -7.93 -17.18
CA ASN A 132 -0.68 -7.73 -17.80
C ASN A 132 -0.80 -7.76 -19.31
#